data_4ce0d163e454412a75d3bb7d2de8adb4
#
_entry.id   4ce0d163e454412a75d3bb7d2de8adb4
#
_cell.length_a   1.000
_cell.length_b   1.000
_cell.length_c   1.000
_cell.angle_alpha   90.00
_cell.angle_beta   90.00
_cell.angle_gamma   90.00
#
_symmetry.space_group_name_H-M   'P 1'
#
loop_
_entity.id
_entity.type
_entity.pdbx_description
1 polymer ?
#
loop_
_entity_poly.entity_id
_entity_poly.type
_entity_poly.pdbx_seq_one_letter_code
_entity_poly.pdbx_strand_id
1 'polypeptide(L)'
;MSEINASNFKKEHGDLAPDIVGVSEFTSPYFFVPPSGNTAERPSDCEPGTLRFNTDIGSLEVFRGDGIGWEQLQRRESQYLGGGTGSNTGTGTRAVHAMGGDYPSVSNSVEFYTIDTLGNSQDFGDLTQSRQGMGSGSSSTRGLFFGGGNFGNPVYNIIDFMTIPSLGNATDFGDLSSSLREVCGSSNQTRAIAFGGYDDPAGASRDTIDYVIIASTGNAVDFGNLLTDAYAHGKGICASPTRGIISGGQRSGTPAANTIQFVTFSTTGNAVD
;
A
#
# COMPACT_ATOMS: atom_id res chain seq x y z
N MET A 1 49.88 -11.55 9.27
CA MET A 1 48.49 -11.82 9.64
C MET A 1 48.44 -13.17 10.29
N SER A 2 47.87 -13.30 11.48
CA SER A 2 47.68 -14.60 12.14
C SER A 2 46.30 -15.11 11.78
N GLU A 3 46.22 -16.32 11.23
CA GLU A 3 44.98 -16.99 10.86
C GLU A 3 44.76 -18.15 11.85
N ILE A 4 43.54 -18.28 12.35
CA ILE A 4 43.10 -19.40 13.18
C ILE A 4 42.10 -20.21 12.38
N ASN A 5 42.50 -21.42 11.99
CA ASN A 5 41.63 -22.39 11.35
C ASN A 5 41.06 -23.34 12.41
N ALA A 6 39.80 -23.17 12.78
CA ALA A 6 39.12 -24.04 13.72
C ALA A 6 37.72 -24.39 13.26
N SER A 7 37.35 -25.65 13.37
CA SER A 7 36.01 -26.14 13.06
C SER A 7 34.99 -25.78 14.15
N ASN A 8 35.45 -25.50 15.36
CA ASN A 8 34.63 -25.14 16.50
C ASN A 8 35.39 -24.21 17.44
N PHE A 9 34.73 -23.15 17.91
CA PHE A 9 35.19 -22.31 19.00
C PHE A 9 34.40 -22.67 20.25
N LYS A 10 35.05 -23.20 21.29
CA LYS A 10 34.44 -23.46 22.59
C LYS A 10 35.31 -22.88 23.67
N LYS A 11 34.70 -22.42 24.74
CA LYS A 11 35.43 -22.04 25.95
C LYS A 11 35.93 -23.30 26.62
N GLU A 12 37.17 -23.29 27.08
CA GLU A 12 37.84 -24.45 27.67
C GLU A 12 37.20 -24.87 29.02
N HIS A 13 36.68 -23.90 29.76
CA HIS A 13 35.97 -24.13 31.02
C HIS A 13 34.81 -23.17 31.21
N GLY A 14 33.63 -23.69 31.53
CA GLY A 14 32.45 -22.96 31.90
C GLY A 14 31.40 -22.75 30.79
N ASP A 15 30.25 -22.29 31.17
CA ASP A 15 29.04 -22.19 30.33
C ASP A 15 28.96 -20.93 29.46
N LEU A 16 29.99 -20.07 29.50
CA LEU A 16 30.01 -18.82 28.75
C LEU A 16 30.69 -18.99 27.39
N ALA A 17 30.11 -18.34 26.37
CA ALA A 17 30.70 -18.28 25.05
C ALA A 17 32.04 -17.52 25.03
N PRO A 18 32.95 -17.80 24.07
CA PRO A 18 34.18 -17.04 23.93
C PRO A 18 33.87 -15.58 23.56
N ASP A 19 34.53 -14.64 24.21
CA ASP A 19 34.47 -13.24 23.89
C ASP A 19 35.34 -12.93 22.69
N ILE A 20 34.75 -12.24 21.69
CA ILE A 20 35.47 -11.68 20.55
C ILE A 20 35.56 -10.17 20.74
N VAL A 21 36.78 -9.70 21.07
CA VAL A 21 37.03 -8.27 21.26
C VAL A 21 37.48 -7.65 19.93
N GLY A 22 36.71 -6.61 19.50
CA GLY A 22 36.99 -5.91 18.26
C GLY A 22 35.88 -6.05 17.23
N VAL A 23 36.19 -5.77 15.97
CA VAL A 23 35.27 -5.90 14.84
C VAL A 23 35.38 -7.30 14.24
N SER A 24 34.24 -7.99 14.11
CA SER A 24 34.15 -9.28 13.44
C SER A 24 33.40 -9.14 12.13
N GLU A 25 33.99 -9.65 11.06
CA GLU A 25 33.38 -9.65 9.72
C GLU A 25 33.16 -11.09 9.25
N PHE A 26 31.95 -11.36 8.79
CA PHE A 26 31.60 -12.66 8.17
C PHE A 26 31.62 -12.50 6.66
N THR A 27 32.67 -12.99 6.02
CA THR A 27 32.90 -12.83 4.57
C THR A 27 32.28 -13.93 3.71
N SER A 28 31.59 -14.90 4.33
CA SER A 28 30.90 -15.95 3.57
C SER A 28 29.80 -15.38 2.69
N PRO A 29 29.75 -15.72 1.41
CA PRO A 29 28.67 -15.25 0.52
C PRO A 29 27.35 -16.01 0.73
N TYR A 30 27.32 -17.03 1.61
CA TYR A 30 26.17 -17.90 1.72
C TYR A 30 25.20 -17.49 2.82
N PHE A 31 25.58 -17.61 4.08
CA PHE A 31 24.68 -17.27 5.20
C PHE A 31 25.41 -17.27 6.55
N PHE A 32 24.79 -16.58 7.49
CA PHE A 32 25.04 -16.66 8.92
C PHE A 32 23.77 -17.23 9.58
N VAL A 33 23.90 -18.32 10.32
CA VAL A 33 22.80 -18.91 11.09
C VAL A 33 22.91 -18.43 12.53
N PRO A 34 21.99 -17.58 13.01
CA PRO A 34 21.97 -17.15 14.40
C PRO A 34 21.54 -18.31 15.31
N PRO A 35 21.83 -18.25 16.62
CA PRO A 35 21.26 -19.16 17.60
C PRO A 35 19.73 -19.20 17.46
N SER A 36 19.15 -20.41 17.54
CA SER A 36 17.70 -20.59 17.33
C SER A 36 17.10 -21.42 18.46
N GLY A 37 15.80 -21.20 18.71
CA GLY A 37 15.01 -21.93 19.68
C GLY A 37 13.59 -21.37 19.78
N ASN A 38 12.73 -22.04 20.53
CA ASN A 38 11.36 -21.61 20.76
C ASN A 38 11.27 -20.45 21.78
N THR A 39 10.08 -19.95 22.00
CA THR A 39 9.84 -18.81 22.90
C THR A 39 10.22 -19.13 24.35
N ALA A 40 10.00 -20.36 24.81
CA ALA A 40 10.32 -20.79 26.18
C ALA A 40 11.85 -20.92 26.42
N GLU A 41 12.62 -21.06 25.33
CA GLU A 41 14.08 -21.17 25.38
C GLU A 41 14.78 -19.80 25.25
N ARG A 42 14.07 -18.71 25.46
CA ARG A 42 14.66 -17.37 25.49
C ARG A 42 15.62 -17.26 26.69
N PRO A 43 16.90 -16.92 26.46
CA PRO A 43 17.81 -16.68 27.59
C PRO A 43 17.29 -15.56 28.48
N SER A 44 17.36 -15.75 29.78
CA SER A 44 17.01 -14.74 30.79
C SER A 44 18.20 -13.85 31.19
N ASP A 45 19.39 -14.29 30.88
CA ASP A 45 20.65 -13.61 31.22
C ASP A 45 21.41 -13.34 29.92
N CYS A 46 21.08 -12.22 29.28
CA CYS A 46 21.74 -11.80 28.05
C CYS A 46 21.80 -10.26 27.96
N GLU A 47 22.84 -9.77 27.28
CA GLU A 47 23.05 -8.35 27.10
C GLU A 47 22.11 -7.75 26.03
N PRO A 48 21.73 -6.46 26.16
CA PRO A 48 20.99 -5.76 25.11
C PRO A 48 21.72 -5.82 23.78
N GLY A 49 20.99 -6.13 22.72
CA GLY A 49 21.54 -6.33 21.38
C GLY A 49 21.76 -7.81 21.02
N THR A 50 21.60 -8.74 21.97
CA THR A 50 21.64 -10.18 21.70
C THR A 50 20.60 -10.56 20.66
N LEU A 51 21.02 -11.31 19.62
CA LEU A 51 20.18 -11.76 18.51
C LEU A 51 19.98 -13.27 18.54
N ARG A 52 18.75 -13.71 18.26
CA ARG A 52 18.41 -15.11 18.03
C ARG A 52 17.26 -15.25 17.02
N PHE A 53 17.09 -16.45 16.47
CA PHE A 53 15.91 -16.80 15.69
C PHE A 53 14.92 -17.57 16.55
N ASN A 54 13.68 -17.07 16.64
CA ASN A 54 12.60 -17.75 17.36
C ASN A 54 11.79 -18.62 16.39
N THR A 55 11.79 -19.93 16.66
CA THR A 55 11.15 -20.93 15.81
C THR A 55 9.63 -20.93 15.92
N ASP A 56 9.04 -20.49 17.06
CA ASP A 56 7.58 -20.42 17.22
C ASP A 56 6.96 -19.33 16.35
N ILE A 57 7.67 -18.20 16.21
CA ILE A 57 7.18 -17.04 15.47
C ILE A 57 7.87 -16.87 14.11
N GLY A 58 8.85 -17.74 13.78
CA GLY A 58 9.53 -17.72 12.50
C GLY A 58 10.32 -16.44 12.20
N SER A 59 10.86 -15.76 13.23
CA SER A 59 11.47 -14.45 13.09
C SER A 59 12.73 -14.28 13.94
N LEU A 60 13.60 -13.37 13.51
CA LEU A 60 14.69 -12.88 14.35
C LEU A 60 14.13 -12.06 15.51
N GLU A 61 14.75 -12.21 16.67
CA GLU A 61 14.48 -11.40 17.87
C GLU A 61 15.75 -10.74 18.34
N VAL A 62 15.61 -9.56 18.94
CA VAL A 62 16.68 -8.84 19.64
C VAL A 62 16.27 -8.61 21.08
N PHE A 63 17.18 -8.83 22.02
CA PHE A 63 16.97 -8.46 23.41
C PHE A 63 17.25 -6.97 23.59
N ARG A 64 16.29 -6.23 24.12
CA ARG A 64 16.37 -4.77 24.30
C ARG A 64 16.68 -4.35 25.73
N GLY A 65 16.98 -5.32 26.58
CA GLY A 65 17.19 -5.11 28.02
C GLY A 65 15.97 -5.44 28.87
N ASP A 66 16.16 -5.53 30.18
CA ASP A 66 15.15 -6.04 31.13
C ASP A 66 13.84 -5.22 31.17
N GLY A 67 13.89 -3.96 30.81
CA GLY A 67 12.67 -3.12 30.79
C GLY A 67 11.77 -3.35 29.60
N ILE A 68 12.27 -3.92 28.50
CA ILE A 68 11.54 -4.16 27.24
C ILE A 68 11.48 -5.65 26.95
N GLY A 69 12.57 -6.39 27.21
CA GLY A 69 12.67 -7.82 26.93
C GLY A 69 13.02 -8.11 25.46
N TRP A 70 12.55 -9.26 24.98
CA TRP A 70 12.75 -9.73 23.61
C TRP A 70 11.75 -9.09 22.66
N GLU A 71 12.27 -8.40 21.67
CA GLU A 71 11.50 -7.75 20.62
C GLU A 71 11.76 -8.44 19.27
N GLN A 72 10.70 -8.73 18.55
CA GLN A 72 10.78 -9.27 17.21
C GLN A 72 11.38 -8.25 16.27
N LEU A 73 12.47 -8.60 15.57
CA LEU A 73 12.96 -7.82 14.45
C LEU A 73 11.97 -7.97 13.29
N GLN A 74 10.96 -7.14 13.32
CA GLN A 74 10.05 -7.04 12.20
C GLN A 74 10.80 -6.43 11.04
N ARG A 75 10.97 -7.20 9.98
CA ARG A 75 11.17 -6.61 8.69
C ARG A 75 9.92 -5.77 8.41
N ARG A 76 10.05 -4.46 8.44
CA ARG A 76 9.10 -3.62 7.73
C ARG A 76 9.29 -3.95 6.26
N GLU A 77 8.66 -5.02 5.82
CA GLU A 77 8.62 -5.30 4.40
C GLU A 77 7.86 -4.17 3.73
N SER A 78 8.53 -3.47 2.85
CA SER A 78 7.87 -2.55 1.93
C SER A 78 6.73 -3.23 1.16
N GLN A 79 6.69 -4.57 1.14
CA GLN A 79 5.62 -5.37 0.56
C GLN A 79 4.31 -5.34 1.35
N TYR A 80 4.37 -5.13 2.69
CA TYR A 80 3.17 -4.95 3.52
C TYR A 80 2.74 -3.48 3.61
N LEU A 81 3.50 -2.60 2.98
CA LEU A 81 3.14 -1.20 2.81
C LEU A 81 2.23 -1.12 1.59
N GLY A 82 1.09 -1.81 1.68
CA GLY A 82 0.11 -1.80 0.61
C GLY A 82 -0.28 -0.36 0.29
N GLY A 83 -0.04 0.06 -0.93
CA GLY A 83 -0.73 1.21 -1.46
C GLY A 83 -2.16 0.79 -1.69
N GLY A 84 -3.09 1.52 -1.20
CA GLY A 84 -4.50 1.26 -1.42
C GLY A 84 -5.36 2.02 -0.44
N THR A 85 -6.57 2.29 -0.87
CA THR A 85 -7.58 2.89 -0.02
C THR A 85 -7.85 1.95 1.15
N GLY A 86 -7.46 2.33 2.35
CA GLY A 86 -7.67 1.55 3.56
C GLY A 86 -6.56 0.58 3.97
N SER A 87 -5.47 0.47 3.20
CA SER A 87 -4.29 -0.26 3.64
C SER A 87 -3.19 0.68 4.13
N ASN A 88 -2.63 0.37 5.30
CA ASN A 88 -1.49 1.10 5.83
C ASN A 88 -0.26 0.87 4.95
N THR A 89 0.18 1.90 4.26
CA THR A 89 1.37 1.89 3.43
C THR A 89 2.67 1.91 4.23
N GLY A 90 2.56 1.94 5.56
CA GLY A 90 3.58 1.67 6.58
C GLY A 90 4.85 2.51 6.59
N THR A 91 5.23 3.16 5.53
CA THR A 91 6.35 4.14 5.50
C THR A 91 5.89 5.55 5.21
N GLY A 92 4.65 5.69 4.71
CA GLY A 92 4.07 6.99 4.47
C GLY A 92 3.44 7.53 5.74
N THR A 93 3.98 8.60 6.27
CA THR A 93 3.34 9.35 7.35
C THR A 93 2.28 10.31 6.84
N ARG A 94 2.14 10.46 5.52
CA ARG A 94 1.22 11.39 4.88
C ARG A 94 0.02 10.68 4.27
N ALA A 95 -1.16 11.16 4.58
CA ALA A 95 -2.36 10.93 3.81
C ALA A 95 -2.60 12.12 2.89
N VAL A 96 -2.81 11.86 1.61
CA VAL A 96 -3.07 12.88 0.58
C VAL A 96 -4.47 12.65 0.04
N HIS A 97 -5.27 13.70 -0.03
CA HIS A 97 -6.62 13.61 -0.58
C HIS A 97 -7.00 14.83 -1.41
N ALA A 98 -7.74 14.59 -2.47
CA ALA A 98 -8.31 15.64 -3.30
C ALA A 98 -9.67 16.06 -2.74
N MET A 99 -9.87 17.37 -2.61
CA MET A 99 -11.02 17.94 -1.89
C MET A 99 -12.35 17.74 -2.61
N GLY A 100 -12.35 17.60 -3.93
CA GLY A 100 -13.59 17.50 -4.71
C GLY A 100 -14.32 18.82 -4.81
N GLY A 101 -15.24 19.09 -3.92
CA GLY A 101 -15.96 20.35 -3.88
C GLY A 101 -17.44 20.20 -3.57
N ASP A 102 -18.12 21.33 -3.34
CA ASP A 102 -19.55 21.43 -3.07
C ASP A 102 -20.28 22.05 -4.24
N TYR A 103 -21.48 21.55 -4.52
CA TYR A 103 -22.34 22.09 -5.56
C TYR A 103 -22.56 23.59 -5.37
N PRO A 104 -22.43 24.42 -6.42
CA PRO A 104 -22.18 24.08 -7.83
C PRO A 104 -20.69 24.05 -8.22
N SER A 105 -19.78 24.23 -7.30
CA SER A 105 -18.36 24.38 -7.57
C SER A 105 -17.60 23.09 -7.28
N VAL A 106 -16.62 22.77 -8.12
CA VAL A 106 -15.63 21.70 -7.90
C VAL A 106 -14.25 22.31 -7.74
N SER A 107 -13.41 21.66 -6.96
CA SER A 107 -12.05 22.09 -6.66
C SER A 107 -11.02 21.16 -7.30
N ASN A 108 -9.84 21.70 -7.58
CA ASN A 108 -8.64 20.93 -7.91
C ASN A 108 -7.70 20.80 -6.72
N SER A 109 -8.02 21.41 -5.60
CA SER A 109 -7.17 21.46 -4.40
C SER A 109 -6.91 20.06 -3.85
N VAL A 110 -5.67 19.81 -3.51
CA VAL A 110 -5.23 18.59 -2.83
C VAL A 110 -4.58 18.96 -1.52
N GLU A 111 -4.99 18.31 -0.48
CA GLU A 111 -4.48 18.52 0.87
C GLU A 111 -3.80 17.26 1.41
N PHE A 112 -2.97 17.44 2.40
CA PHE A 112 -2.37 16.33 3.14
C PHE A 112 -2.40 16.57 4.64
N TYR A 113 -2.31 15.49 5.39
CA TYR A 113 -2.03 15.53 6.82
C TYR A 113 -1.05 14.42 7.19
N THR A 114 -0.34 14.64 8.28
CA THR A 114 0.57 13.64 8.82
C THR A 114 -0.22 12.71 9.73
N ILE A 115 -0.26 11.43 9.38
CA ILE A 115 -1.08 10.42 10.08
C ILE A 115 -0.63 10.25 11.53
N ASP A 116 0.67 10.34 11.79
CA ASP A 116 1.26 10.10 13.11
C ASP A 116 1.14 11.32 14.06
N THR A 117 0.63 12.44 13.59
CA THR A 117 0.49 13.68 14.37
C THR A 117 -0.93 14.20 14.31
N LEU A 118 -1.35 14.88 15.37
CA LEU A 118 -2.59 15.63 15.37
C LEU A 118 -2.41 16.97 14.63
N GLY A 119 -3.46 17.42 13.97
CA GLY A 119 -3.46 18.71 13.27
C GLY A 119 -4.45 18.77 12.14
N ASN A 120 -4.61 19.95 11.58
CA ASN A 120 -5.41 20.18 10.38
C ASN A 120 -4.62 19.75 9.14
N SER A 121 -5.34 19.50 8.06
CA SER A 121 -4.75 19.35 6.74
C SER A 121 -4.00 20.60 6.30
N GLN A 122 -3.04 20.41 5.43
CA GLN A 122 -2.24 21.45 4.82
C GLN A 122 -2.31 21.31 3.30
N ASP A 123 -2.12 22.42 2.62
CA ASP A 123 -2.06 22.43 1.16
C ASP A 123 -0.92 21.56 0.64
N PHE A 124 -1.24 20.67 -0.30
CA PHE A 124 -0.27 19.84 -0.99
C PHE A 124 0.05 20.40 -2.38
N GLY A 125 -0.95 20.94 -3.06
CA GLY A 125 -0.95 21.42 -4.44
C GLY A 125 -2.29 21.16 -5.13
N ASP A 126 -2.30 21.16 -6.44
CA ASP A 126 -3.52 21.07 -7.24
C ASP A 126 -3.50 19.88 -8.21
N LEU A 127 -4.68 19.32 -8.49
CA LEU A 127 -4.89 18.43 -9.64
C LEU A 127 -4.79 19.21 -10.94
N THR A 128 -4.60 18.50 -12.05
CA THR A 128 -4.58 19.13 -13.39
C THR A 128 -5.93 19.70 -13.80
N GLN A 129 -7.03 19.19 -13.24
CA GLN A 129 -8.40 19.62 -13.50
C GLN A 129 -9.23 19.61 -12.22
N SER A 130 -10.10 20.63 -12.06
CA SER A 130 -11.11 20.63 -10.99
C SER A 130 -12.16 19.56 -11.26
N ARG A 131 -12.33 18.61 -10.34
CA ARG A 131 -13.25 17.49 -10.47
C ARG A 131 -13.53 16.80 -9.15
N GLN A 132 -14.60 16.03 -9.12
CA GLN A 132 -15.05 15.23 -7.99
C GLN A 132 -15.40 13.79 -8.42
N GLY A 133 -15.69 12.92 -7.46
CA GLY A 133 -16.08 11.53 -7.76
C GLY A 133 -14.94 10.71 -8.39
N MET A 134 -13.71 11.03 -7.98
CA MET A 134 -12.51 10.33 -8.43
C MET A 134 -12.28 9.05 -7.61
N GLY A 135 -11.73 8.02 -8.27
CA GLY A 135 -11.07 6.93 -7.59
C GLY A 135 -9.64 7.28 -7.22
N SER A 136 -9.04 6.53 -6.30
CA SER A 136 -7.64 6.74 -5.94
C SER A 136 -6.90 5.42 -5.70
N GLY A 137 -5.60 5.44 -5.93
CA GLY A 137 -4.68 4.37 -5.61
C GLY A 137 -3.30 4.92 -5.31
N SER A 138 -2.49 4.20 -4.56
CA SER A 138 -1.16 4.70 -4.21
C SER A 138 -0.12 3.60 -4.01
N SER A 139 1.13 3.98 -4.16
CA SER A 139 2.29 3.28 -3.60
C SER A 139 2.82 4.08 -2.40
N SER A 140 3.96 3.68 -1.87
CA SER A 140 4.65 4.46 -0.82
C SER A 140 5.16 5.83 -1.31
N THR A 141 5.24 6.05 -2.62
CA THR A 141 5.85 7.26 -3.21
C THR A 141 4.91 8.06 -4.09
N ARG A 142 3.90 7.44 -4.70
CA ARG A 142 2.98 8.09 -5.63
C ARG A 142 1.53 7.87 -5.21
N GLY A 143 0.74 8.95 -5.23
CA GLY A 143 -0.72 8.92 -5.18
C GLY A 143 -1.29 9.18 -6.56
N LEU A 144 -2.28 8.39 -6.98
CA LEU A 144 -2.98 8.50 -8.24
C LEU A 144 -4.46 8.81 -8.02
N PHE A 145 -5.04 9.60 -8.92
CA PHE A 145 -6.45 9.98 -8.93
C PHE A 145 -7.06 9.67 -10.30
N PHE A 146 -8.12 8.86 -10.32
CA PHE A 146 -8.72 8.31 -11.52
C PHE A 146 -10.04 8.97 -11.87
N GLY A 147 -10.21 9.41 -13.11
CA GLY A 147 -11.47 9.89 -13.63
C GLY A 147 -12.05 11.07 -12.85
N GLY A 148 -13.33 11.05 -12.65
CA GLY A 148 -14.08 12.13 -12.01
C GLY A 148 -14.72 13.08 -12.99
N GLY A 149 -15.46 14.05 -12.48
CA GLY A 149 -16.14 15.01 -13.31
C GLY A 149 -16.69 16.20 -12.55
N ASN A 150 -17.36 17.09 -13.26
CA ASN A 150 -18.08 18.21 -12.67
C ASN A 150 -19.57 17.86 -12.54
N PHE A 151 -20.29 18.65 -11.77
CA PHE A 151 -21.74 18.52 -11.71
C PHE A 151 -22.36 18.76 -13.09
N GLY A 152 -22.94 17.72 -13.69
CA GLY A 152 -23.66 17.80 -14.94
C GLY A 152 -22.86 17.75 -16.24
N ASN A 153 -21.57 17.62 -16.22
CA ASN A 153 -20.60 17.52 -17.33
C ASN A 153 -19.54 18.64 -17.30
N PRO A 154 -18.28 18.41 -17.73
CA PRO A 154 -17.76 17.17 -18.33
C PRO A 154 -17.38 16.11 -17.31
N VAL A 155 -17.29 14.86 -17.79
CA VAL A 155 -16.69 13.70 -17.11
C VAL A 155 -15.37 13.40 -17.79
N TYR A 156 -14.38 13.02 -17.01
CA TYR A 156 -13.00 12.87 -17.48
C TYR A 156 -12.52 11.40 -17.40
N ASN A 157 -11.58 11.07 -18.28
CA ASN A 157 -10.80 9.84 -18.21
C ASN A 157 -9.40 10.06 -17.61
N ILE A 158 -9.06 11.27 -17.22
CA ILE A 158 -7.74 11.69 -16.74
C ILE A 158 -7.30 10.87 -15.54
N ILE A 159 -6.05 10.47 -15.57
CA ILE A 159 -5.32 9.94 -14.41
C ILE A 159 -4.26 10.97 -14.02
N ASP A 160 -4.38 11.55 -12.84
CA ASP A 160 -3.36 12.40 -12.27
C ASP A 160 -2.49 11.62 -11.28
N PHE A 161 -1.23 12.01 -11.13
CA PHE A 161 -0.40 11.51 -10.04
C PHE A 161 0.34 12.62 -9.29
N MET A 162 0.62 12.35 -8.04
CA MET A 162 1.43 13.19 -7.16
C MET A 162 2.55 12.38 -6.51
N THR A 163 3.69 13.02 -6.27
CA THR A 163 4.80 12.41 -5.53
C THR A 163 4.61 12.71 -4.04
N ILE A 164 4.21 11.71 -3.26
CA ILE A 164 3.82 11.87 -1.84
C ILE A 164 4.91 12.51 -0.95
N PRO A 165 6.22 12.16 -1.09
CA PRO A 165 7.27 12.77 -0.28
C PRO A 165 7.50 14.26 -0.52
N SER A 166 7.12 14.80 -1.67
CA SER A 166 7.33 16.21 -2.04
C SER A 166 6.00 16.92 -2.27
N LEU A 167 5.90 18.16 -1.82
CA LEU A 167 4.76 19.02 -2.15
C LEU A 167 4.82 19.43 -3.62
N GLY A 168 3.67 19.74 -4.20
CA GLY A 168 3.55 20.25 -5.58
C GLY A 168 2.30 19.76 -6.29
N ASN A 169 2.03 20.36 -7.43
CA ASN A 169 0.87 20.03 -8.24
C ASN A 169 0.97 18.63 -8.85
N ALA A 170 -0.19 18.06 -9.12
CA ALA A 170 -0.29 16.81 -9.86
C ALA A 170 0.24 16.96 -11.28
N THR A 171 0.72 15.87 -11.80
CA THR A 171 1.13 15.72 -13.19
C THR A 171 0.23 14.70 -13.86
N ASP A 172 -0.05 14.91 -15.12
CA ASP A 172 -0.75 13.95 -15.95
C ASP A 172 0.00 12.61 -15.97
N PHE A 173 -0.72 11.54 -15.67
CA PHE A 173 -0.19 10.17 -15.71
C PHE A 173 -0.56 9.48 -17.02
N GLY A 174 -1.75 9.77 -17.56
CA GLY A 174 -2.38 9.14 -18.69
C GLY A 174 -3.90 9.08 -18.52
N ASP A 175 -4.57 8.19 -19.24
CA ASP A 175 -6.02 8.12 -19.32
C ASP A 175 -6.57 6.73 -18.95
N LEU A 176 -7.76 6.69 -18.35
CA LEU A 176 -8.62 5.52 -18.28
C LEU A 176 -9.13 5.16 -19.68
N SER A 177 -9.60 3.94 -19.85
CA SER A 177 -10.22 3.47 -21.10
C SER A 177 -11.51 4.24 -21.45
N SER A 178 -12.17 4.83 -20.48
CA SER A 178 -13.42 5.59 -20.62
C SER A 178 -13.50 6.74 -19.65
N SER A 179 -14.27 7.79 -20.02
CA SER A 179 -14.57 8.90 -19.13
C SER A 179 -15.61 8.48 -18.11
N LEU A 180 -15.23 8.45 -16.84
CA LEU A 180 -16.06 7.94 -15.76
C LEU A 180 -15.94 8.84 -14.52
N ARG A 181 -17.07 9.09 -13.86
CA ARG A 181 -17.09 9.62 -12.49
C ARG A 181 -17.53 8.54 -11.50
N GLU A 182 -17.46 8.85 -10.22
CA GLU A 182 -17.78 7.90 -9.15
C GLU A 182 -16.99 6.58 -9.31
N VAL A 183 -15.76 6.71 -9.78
CA VAL A 183 -14.82 5.61 -9.92
C VAL A 183 -14.33 5.19 -8.54
N CYS A 184 -14.10 3.91 -8.37
CA CYS A 184 -13.43 3.41 -7.18
C CYS A 184 -12.00 3.00 -7.50
N GLY A 185 -11.09 3.20 -6.57
CA GLY A 185 -9.69 2.83 -6.76
C GLY A 185 -9.15 1.94 -5.65
N SER A 186 -8.27 1.05 -6.02
CA SER A 186 -7.50 0.21 -5.11
C SER A 186 -6.11 0.00 -5.64
N SER A 187 -5.16 -0.35 -4.79
CA SER A 187 -3.78 -0.56 -5.24
C SER A 187 -2.98 -1.44 -4.30
N ASN A 188 -1.89 -1.98 -4.84
CA ASN A 188 -0.74 -2.41 -4.07
C ASN A 188 0.45 -1.49 -4.39
N GLN A 189 1.68 -1.88 -4.05
CA GLN A 189 2.87 -1.06 -4.30
C GLN A 189 3.22 -0.89 -5.80
N THR A 190 2.71 -1.74 -6.67
CA THR A 190 3.10 -1.78 -8.09
C THR A 190 1.97 -1.46 -9.04
N ARG A 191 0.74 -1.87 -8.73
CA ARG A 191 -0.43 -1.69 -9.57
C ARG A 191 -1.51 -0.90 -8.85
N ALA A 192 -2.11 0.04 -9.55
CA ALA A 192 -3.33 0.69 -9.14
C ALA A 192 -4.45 0.32 -10.12
N ILE A 193 -5.62 0.06 -9.58
CA ILE A 193 -6.79 -0.45 -10.29
C ILE A 193 -7.95 0.51 -10.09
N ALA A 194 -8.63 0.85 -11.16
CA ALA A 194 -9.88 1.61 -11.17
C ALA A 194 -11.04 0.66 -11.44
N PHE A 195 -12.07 0.72 -10.61
CA PHE A 195 -13.24 -0.16 -10.69
C PHE A 195 -14.50 0.60 -11.03
N GLY A 196 -15.18 0.17 -12.08
CA GLY A 196 -16.48 0.67 -12.45
C GLY A 196 -16.53 2.18 -12.59
N GLY A 197 -17.66 2.74 -12.32
CA GLY A 197 -17.92 4.18 -12.41
C GLY A 197 -19.22 4.44 -13.13
N TYR A 198 -19.54 5.72 -13.31
CA TYR A 198 -20.72 6.17 -14.01
C TYR A 198 -20.35 6.97 -15.25
N ASP A 199 -20.89 6.55 -16.36
CA ASP A 199 -20.77 7.19 -17.67
C ASP A 199 -21.97 8.13 -17.86
N ASP A 200 -21.78 9.42 -17.64
CA ASP A 200 -22.87 10.40 -17.73
C ASP A 200 -23.50 10.49 -19.14
N PRO A 201 -22.71 10.55 -20.22
CA PRO A 201 -23.26 10.56 -21.57
C PRO A 201 -24.16 9.35 -21.89
N ALA A 202 -23.81 8.17 -21.37
CA ALA A 202 -24.59 6.97 -21.56
C ALA A 202 -25.68 6.78 -20.49
N GLY A 203 -25.63 7.53 -19.37
CA GLY A 203 -26.55 7.40 -18.25
C GLY A 203 -26.47 6.04 -17.56
N ALA A 204 -25.29 5.41 -17.54
CA ALA A 204 -25.11 4.02 -17.13
C ALA A 204 -23.93 3.79 -16.20
N SER A 205 -24.11 2.87 -15.27
CA SER A 205 -23.00 2.28 -14.51
C SER A 205 -22.14 1.39 -15.43
N ARG A 206 -20.86 1.25 -15.12
CA ARG A 206 -19.91 0.41 -15.83
C ARG A 206 -19.37 -0.68 -14.92
N ASP A 207 -19.03 -1.81 -15.52
CA ASP A 207 -18.37 -2.93 -14.87
C ASP A 207 -16.86 -3.02 -15.19
N THR A 208 -16.36 -2.10 -16.01
CA THR A 208 -14.96 -2.06 -16.45
C THR A 208 -14.00 -2.01 -15.28
N ILE A 209 -12.92 -2.76 -15.38
CA ILE A 209 -11.77 -2.65 -14.46
C ILE A 209 -10.55 -2.27 -15.29
N ASP A 210 -10.00 -1.12 -15.02
CA ASP A 210 -8.77 -0.63 -15.62
C ASP A 210 -7.60 -0.69 -14.62
N TYR A 211 -6.37 -0.87 -15.10
CA TYR A 211 -5.20 -0.81 -14.24
C TYR A 211 -4.05 -0.04 -14.86
N VAL A 212 -3.16 0.45 -14.00
CA VAL A 212 -1.89 1.07 -14.36
C VAL A 212 -0.75 0.51 -13.51
N ILE A 213 0.47 0.57 -14.04
CA ILE A 213 1.70 0.32 -13.27
C ILE A 213 2.13 1.66 -12.65
N ILE A 214 2.09 1.78 -11.34
CA ILE A 214 2.29 3.06 -10.62
C ILE A 214 3.65 3.72 -10.92
N ALA A 215 4.67 2.92 -11.17
CA ALA A 215 6.03 3.41 -11.39
C ALA A 215 6.24 4.11 -12.75
N SER A 216 5.39 3.84 -13.75
CA SER A 216 5.54 4.36 -15.11
C SER A 216 4.25 5.01 -15.60
N THR A 217 4.35 6.25 -16.10
CA THR A 217 3.23 6.97 -16.70
C THR A 217 2.77 6.30 -17.99
N GLY A 218 1.49 6.39 -18.28
CA GLY A 218 0.86 5.83 -19.48
C GLY A 218 -0.62 5.55 -19.25
N ASN A 219 -1.35 5.31 -20.31
CA ASN A 219 -2.77 5.01 -20.26
C ASN A 219 -3.03 3.69 -19.53
N ALA A 220 -4.18 3.61 -18.92
CA ALA A 220 -4.66 2.40 -18.28
C ALA A 220 -4.91 1.30 -19.33
N VAL A 221 -4.74 0.08 -18.88
CA VAL A 221 -4.97 -1.12 -19.67
C VAL A 221 -6.15 -1.88 -19.06
N ASP A 222 -6.96 -2.48 -19.89
CA ASP A 222 -8.05 -3.34 -19.45
C ASP A 222 -7.55 -4.47 -18.53
N PHE A 223 -8.16 -4.56 -17.36
CA PHE A 223 -7.89 -5.62 -16.40
C PHE A 223 -8.92 -6.76 -16.52
N GLY A 224 -10.16 -6.42 -16.82
CA GLY A 224 -11.33 -7.29 -16.84
C GLY A 224 -12.59 -6.55 -16.39
N ASN A 225 -13.59 -7.30 -15.93
CA ASN A 225 -14.87 -6.72 -15.52
C ASN A 225 -15.28 -7.13 -14.11
N LEU A 226 -16.07 -6.28 -13.46
CA LEU A 226 -16.83 -6.62 -12.27
C LEU A 226 -17.90 -7.66 -12.62
N LEU A 227 -18.32 -8.44 -11.64
CA LEU A 227 -19.47 -9.36 -11.80
C LEU A 227 -20.78 -8.62 -12.02
N THR A 228 -20.85 -7.39 -11.50
CA THR A 228 -22.00 -6.50 -11.67
C THR A 228 -21.50 -5.09 -11.88
N ASP A 229 -22.10 -4.39 -12.86
CA ASP A 229 -21.87 -2.96 -13.05
C ASP A 229 -22.20 -2.19 -11.78
N ALA A 230 -21.36 -1.24 -11.41
CA ALA A 230 -21.58 -0.41 -10.24
C ALA A 230 -20.76 0.89 -10.30
N TYR A 231 -21.22 1.93 -9.61
CA TYR A 231 -20.47 3.15 -9.39
C TYR A 231 -20.33 3.46 -7.89
N ALA A 232 -19.51 4.44 -7.53
CA ALA A 232 -18.94 4.57 -6.20
C ALA A 232 -19.90 4.76 -5.03
N HIS A 233 -21.11 5.22 -5.25
CA HIS A 233 -22.05 5.44 -4.16
C HIS A 233 -22.28 4.15 -3.36
N GLY A 234 -21.86 4.18 -2.09
CA GLY A 234 -22.05 3.06 -1.17
C GLY A 234 -21.10 1.88 -1.36
N LYS A 235 -20.04 2.01 -2.16
CA LYS A 235 -19.01 0.97 -2.26
C LYS A 235 -18.03 1.01 -1.10
N GLY A 236 -17.73 -0.16 -0.54
CA GLY A 236 -16.57 -0.38 0.31
C GLY A 236 -15.39 -0.88 -0.53
N ILE A 237 -14.22 -0.31 -0.30
CA ILE A 237 -12.99 -0.74 -0.97
C ILE A 237 -11.90 -0.97 0.06
N CYS A 238 -11.21 -2.07 -0.07
CA CYS A 238 -10.01 -2.37 0.70
C CYS A 238 -9.05 -3.21 -0.15
N ALA A 239 -7.81 -3.26 0.29
CA ALA A 239 -6.79 -4.03 -0.38
C ALA A 239 -5.83 -4.70 0.60
N SER A 240 -5.29 -5.80 0.15
CA SER A 240 -4.06 -6.41 0.66
C SER A 240 -2.96 -6.27 -0.42
N PRO A 241 -1.71 -6.66 -0.16
CA PRO A 241 -0.68 -6.65 -1.20
C PRO A 241 -1.01 -7.50 -2.44
N THR A 242 -1.92 -8.46 -2.30
CA THR A 242 -2.26 -9.42 -3.36
C THR A 242 -3.65 -9.26 -3.96
N ARG A 243 -4.62 -8.72 -3.20
CA ARG A 243 -6.02 -8.63 -3.61
C ARG A 243 -6.60 -7.24 -3.40
N GLY A 244 -7.34 -6.76 -4.39
CA GLY A 244 -8.26 -5.64 -4.25
C GLY A 244 -9.68 -6.16 -4.07
N ILE A 245 -10.40 -5.67 -3.05
CA ILE A 245 -11.77 -6.07 -2.73
C ILE A 245 -12.68 -4.87 -2.96
N ILE A 246 -13.82 -5.12 -3.56
CA ILE A 246 -14.88 -4.15 -3.77
C ILE A 246 -16.20 -4.76 -3.28
N SER A 247 -16.98 -4.01 -2.52
CA SER A 247 -18.24 -4.48 -1.95
C SER A 247 -19.38 -3.49 -2.12
N GLY A 248 -20.56 -3.98 -2.37
CA GLY A 248 -21.76 -3.18 -2.56
C GLY A 248 -21.68 -2.26 -3.78
N GLY A 249 -22.30 -1.12 -3.66
CA GLY A 249 -22.33 -0.08 -4.68
C GLY A 249 -23.70 0.13 -5.28
N GLN A 250 -23.96 1.35 -5.71
CA GLN A 250 -25.19 1.71 -6.40
C GLN A 250 -25.09 1.33 -7.88
N ARG A 251 -26.22 0.94 -8.46
CA ARG A 251 -26.36 0.57 -9.87
C ARG A 251 -27.40 1.50 -10.52
N SER A 252 -27.19 1.81 -11.79
CA SER A 252 -28.16 2.63 -12.53
C SER A 252 -29.47 1.87 -12.73
N GLY A 253 -30.58 2.45 -12.27
CA GLY A 253 -31.92 1.91 -12.49
C GLY A 253 -32.26 0.60 -11.74
N THR A 254 -31.40 0.15 -10.82
CA THR A 254 -31.60 -1.11 -10.06
C THR A 254 -31.26 -0.93 -8.58
N PRO A 255 -31.71 -1.81 -7.69
CA PRO A 255 -31.29 -1.79 -6.29
C PRO A 255 -29.76 -1.89 -6.16
N ALA A 256 -29.23 -1.34 -5.07
CA ALA A 256 -27.81 -1.45 -4.73
C ALA A 256 -27.35 -2.92 -4.68
N ALA A 257 -26.12 -3.14 -5.11
CA ALA A 257 -25.51 -4.47 -5.07
C ALA A 257 -25.20 -4.89 -3.62
N ASN A 258 -25.35 -6.17 -3.33
CA ASN A 258 -24.97 -6.78 -2.05
C ASN A 258 -23.80 -7.77 -2.20
N THR A 259 -23.09 -7.69 -3.31
CA THR A 259 -21.95 -8.55 -3.64
C THR A 259 -20.66 -8.05 -3.00
N ILE A 260 -19.79 -8.97 -2.64
CA ILE A 260 -18.39 -8.71 -2.32
C ILE A 260 -17.56 -9.40 -3.40
N GLN A 261 -16.75 -8.65 -4.10
CA GLN A 261 -15.96 -9.14 -5.23
C GLN A 261 -14.49 -8.82 -5.00
N PHE A 262 -13.61 -9.63 -5.54
CA PHE A 262 -12.19 -9.36 -5.49
C PHE A 262 -11.48 -9.61 -6.81
N VAL A 263 -10.33 -8.96 -6.96
CA VAL A 263 -9.37 -9.22 -8.03
C VAL A 263 -8.00 -9.51 -7.42
N THR A 264 -7.18 -10.27 -8.14
CA THR A 264 -5.79 -10.51 -7.75
C THR A 264 -4.87 -9.57 -8.53
N PHE A 265 -4.12 -8.71 -7.86
CA PHE A 265 -3.30 -7.67 -8.51
C PHE A 265 -2.28 -8.21 -9.52
N SER A 266 -1.76 -9.41 -9.33
CA SER A 266 -0.71 -9.97 -10.20
C SER A 266 -1.23 -10.52 -11.53
N THR A 267 -2.53 -10.80 -11.65
CA THR A 267 -3.15 -11.40 -12.83
C THR A 267 -4.31 -10.55 -13.31
N THR A 268 -4.43 -10.35 -14.62
CA THR A 268 -5.64 -9.75 -15.23
C THR A 268 -6.75 -10.78 -15.33
N GLY A 269 -7.99 -10.33 -15.32
CA GLY A 269 -9.19 -11.15 -15.42
C GLY A 269 -10.36 -10.53 -14.67
N ASN A 270 -11.53 -11.10 -14.85
CA ASN A 270 -12.74 -10.63 -14.20
C ASN A 270 -12.68 -10.81 -12.68
N ALA A 271 -13.40 -9.96 -11.97
CA ALA A 271 -13.60 -10.11 -10.54
C ALA A 271 -14.30 -11.44 -10.21
N VAL A 272 -14.05 -11.92 -9.02
CA VAL A 272 -14.61 -13.17 -8.47
C VAL A 272 -15.35 -12.84 -7.18
N ASP A 273 -16.47 -13.54 -6.93
CA ASP A 273 -17.25 -13.45 -5.69
C ASP A 273 -16.58 -14.22 -4.54
#